data_03cff24b4e4015b920846a360aa15464
#
_entry.id   03cff24b4e4015b920846a360aa15464
#
_cell.length_a   1.000
_cell.length_b   1.000
_cell.length_c   1.000
_cell.angle_alpha   90.00
_cell.angle_beta   90.00
_cell.angle_gamma   90.00
#
_symmetry.space_group_name_H-M   'P 1'
#
loop_
_entity.id
_entity.type
_entity.pdbx_description
1 polymer ?
#
loop_
_entity_poly.entity_id
_entity_poly.type
_entity_poly.pdbx_seq_one_letter_code
_entity_poly.pdbx_strand_id
1 'polypeptide(L)'
;YPVGTAVTIHCNGLFLCDYGGKVMLGTRPTGEYAGPGRIPQAEAALYLRRKPAETRPLRPRTFTFGEVDMRHTDTYVHFEGVRFVQQGNWCDPDPETGRPATTERRIADHTGREFIVRTAGTCTYATEPVPQGTGSVYGIIDYFNGKYTLRIANREVDFATVAARPTACPSSGGYSAPKPTR
;
A
#
# COMPACT_ATOMS: atom_id res chain seq x y z
N TYR A 1 -3.12 12.43 -15.98
CA TYR A 1 -4.26 11.55 -16.26
C TYR A 1 -4.92 11.19 -14.93
N PRO A 2 -6.18 11.55 -14.68
CA PRO A 2 -6.91 11.08 -13.50
C PRO A 2 -7.01 9.55 -13.46
N VAL A 3 -7.07 8.98 -12.25
CA VAL A 3 -7.27 7.54 -12.04
C VAL A 3 -8.57 7.10 -12.72
N GLY A 4 -8.53 5.95 -13.39
CA GLY A 4 -9.67 5.43 -14.17
C GLY A 4 -9.74 5.93 -15.61
N THR A 5 -8.84 6.85 -16.01
CA THR A 5 -8.76 7.28 -17.42
C THR A 5 -8.23 6.16 -18.30
N ALA A 6 -8.98 5.79 -19.33
CA ALA A 6 -8.47 4.90 -20.37
C ALA A 6 -7.37 5.60 -21.18
N VAL A 7 -6.27 4.89 -21.40
CA VAL A 7 -5.13 5.40 -22.16
C VAL A 7 -4.72 4.39 -23.23
N THR A 8 -4.20 4.90 -24.34
CA THR A 8 -3.45 4.10 -25.31
C THR A 8 -1.98 4.28 -25.06
N ILE A 9 -1.23 3.18 -25.01
CA ILE A 9 0.22 3.19 -24.87
C ILE A 9 0.81 2.89 -26.26
N HIS A 10 1.63 3.81 -26.76
CA HIS A 10 2.42 3.64 -27.99
C HIS A 10 3.80 3.13 -27.61
N CYS A 11 4.07 1.87 -27.92
CA CYS A 11 5.30 1.20 -27.49
C CYS A 11 6.49 1.41 -28.45
N ASN A 12 6.30 2.06 -29.61
CA ASN A 12 7.38 2.30 -30.56
C ASN A 12 8.49 3.14 -29.94
N GLY A 13 9.72 2.62 -29.95
CA GLY A 13 10.88 3.27 -29.32
C GLY A 13 11.02 3.00 -27.84
N LEU A 14 10.10 2.23 -27.23
CA LEU A 14 10.24 1.73 -25.87
C LEU A 14 10.85 0.32 -25.85
N PHE A 15 11.44 -0.02 -24.73
CA PHE A 15 12.12 -1.27 -24.48
C PHE A 15 11.45 -2.04 -23.37
N LEU A 16 11.34 -3.36 -23.54
CA LEU A 16 11.00 -4.30 -22.47
C LEU A 16 12.30 -4.82 -21.87
N CYS A 17 12.48 -4.63 -20.58
CA CYS A 17 13.66 -5.09 -19.86
C CYS A 17 13.22 -5.81 -18.58
N ASP A 18 14.02 -6.79 -18.16
CA ASP A 18 13.90 -7.34 -16.82
C ASP A 18 14.53 -6.39 -15.80
N TYR A 19 13.83 -6.16 -14.70
CA TYR A 19 14.34 -5.42 -13.57
C TYR A 19 13.94 -6.10 -12.27
N GLY A 20 14.88 -6.80 -11.68
CA GLY A 20 14.66 -7.56 -10.45
C GLY A 20 13.64 -8.70 -10.60
N GLY A 21 13.59 -9.35 -11.77
CA GLY A 21 12.66 -10.43 -12.08
C GLY A 21 11.27 -9.97 -12.50
N LYS A 22 11.09 -8.68 -12.76
CA LYS A 22 9.85 -8.09 -13.29
C LYS A 22 10.10 -7.46 -14.65
N VAL A 23 9.29 -7.81 -15.66
CA VAL A 23 9.34 -7.16 -16.97
C VAL A 23 8.76 -5.74 -16.86
N MET A 24 9.54 -4.75 -17.27
CA MET A 24 9.16 -3.34 -17.27
C MET A 24 9.30 -2.74 -18.66
N LEU A 25 8.39 -1.82 -18.98
CA LEU A 25 8.41 -1.00 -20.19
C LEU A 25 8.99 0.39 -19.88
N GLY A 26 9.94 0.85 -20.69
CA GLY A 26 10.52 2.19 -20.53
C GLY A 26 11.40 2.59 -21.69
N THR A 27 12.19 3.64 -21.52
CA THR A 27 13.16 4.09 -22.53
C THR A 27 14.38 3.16 -22.58
N ARG A 28 15.32 3.43 -23.49
CA ARG A 28 16.54 2.65 -23.62
C ARG A 28 17.28 2.58 -22.27
N PRO A 29 17.77 1.40 -21.86
CA PRO A 29 18.64 1.27 -20.70
C PRO A 29 19.89 2.15 -20.83
N THR A 30 20.26 2.83 -19.76
CA THR A 30 21.43 3.76 -19.78
C THR A 30 22.74 3.08 -19.39
N GLY A 31 22.74 1.78 -19.12
CA GLY A 31 23.91 1.01 -18.70
C GLY A 31 24.23 1.09 -17.20
N GLU A 32 23.73 2.09 -16.52
CA GLU A 32 23.92 2.27 -15.06
C GLU A 32 22.97 1.36 -14.25
N TYR A 33 21.82 1.02 -14.84
CA TYR A 33 20.83 0.11 -14.27
C TYR A 33 20.44 -0.94 -15.30
N ALA A 34 20.26 -2.18 -14.86
CA ALA A 34 19.85 -3.30 -15.72
C ALA A 34 18.42 -3.14 -16.29
N GLY A 35 17.60 -2.28 -15.68
CA GLY A 35 16.21 -2.04 -16.09
C GLY A 35 16.07 -0.97 -17.18
N PRO A 36 14.85 -0.78 -17.70
CA PRO A 36 14.56 0.26 -18.68
C PRO A 36 14.70 1.64 -18.04
N GLY A 37 15.09 2.62 -18.85
CA GLY A 37 15.10 4.02 -18.43
C GLY A 37 13.66 4.52 -18.14
N ARG A 38 13.54 5.50 -17.27
CA ARG A 38 12.27 6.15 -16.99
C ARG A 38 11.85 7.00 -18.19
N ILE A 39 10.58 6.97 -18.56
CA ILE A 39 10.02 7.89 -19.54
C ILE A 39 9.99 9.28 -18.89
N PRO A 40 10.71 10.28 -19.43
CA PRO A 40 10.65 11.65 -18.91
C PRO A 40 9.23 12.19 -18.96
N GLN A 41 8.82 12.96 -17.96
CA GLN A 41 7.47 13.53 -17.90
C GLN A 41 7.14 14.38 -19.14
N ALA A 42 8.12 15.11 -19.67
CA ALA A 42 7.95 15.91 -20.89
C ALA A 42 7.67 15.06 -22.13
N GLU A 43 8.12 13.81 -22.15
CA GLU A 43 7.95 12.89 -23.27
C GLU A 43 6.75 11.95 -23.07
N ALA A 44 6.14 11.95 -21.91
CA ALA A 44 5.03 11.03 -21.60
C ALA A 44 3.89 11.10 -22.63
N ALA A 45 3.62 12.29 -23.19
CA ALA A 45 2.59 12.50 -24.21
C ALA A 45 2.92 11.85 -25.58
N LEU A 46 4.18 11.47 -25.83
CA LEU A 46 4.56 10.73 -27.03
C LEU A 46 4.08 9.29 -26.96
N TYR A 47 4.07 8.73 -25.76
CA TYR A 47 3.78 7.33 -25.50
C TYR A 47 2.39 7.07 -24.92
N LEU A 48 1.82 8.06 -24.21
CA LEU A 48 0.51 7.93 -23.56
C LEU A 48 -0.49 8.87 -24.16
N ARG A 49 -1.60 8.34 -24.69
CA ARG A 49 -2.71 9.10 -25.20
C ARG A 49 -3.99 8.79 -24.46
N ARG A 50 -4.66 9.84 -23.99
CA ARG A 50 -5.97 9.71 -23.34
C ARG A 50 -7.04 9.33 -24.35
N LYS A 51 -7.94 8.42 -23.95
CA LYS A 51 -9.22 8.14 -24.62
C LYS A 51 -10.36 8.84 -23.85
N PRO A 52 -10.82 10.01 -24.29
CA PRO A 52 -11.72 10.85 -23.49
C PRO A 52 -13.06 10.21 -23.14
N ALA A 53 -13.56 9.34 -24.02
CA ALA A 53 -14.88 8.72 -23.89
C ALA A 53 -14.91 7.52 -22.95
N GLU A 54 -13.74 7.04 -22.46
CA GLU A 54 -13.63 5.80 -21.71
C GLU A 54 -13.01 6.05 -20.33
N THR A 55 -13.77 6.63 -19.43
CA THR A 55 -13.36 6.68 -18.02
C THR A 55 -14.17 5.66 -17.24
N ARG A 56 -13.50 4.76 -16.52
CA ARG A 56 -14.14 3.75 -15.68
C ARG A 56 -13.63 3.87 -14.25
N PRO A 57 -14.50 3.73 -13.24
CA PRO A 57 -14.04 3.67 -11.86
C PRO A 57 -13.11 2.46 -11.71
N LEU A 58 -11.93 2.71 -11.17
CA LEU A 58 -10.99 1.65 -10.86
C LEU A 58 -11.47 0.94 -9.58
N ARG A 59 -11.69 -0.36 -9.68
CA ARG A 59 -12.04 -1.19 -8.53
C ARG A 59 -10.86 -2.09 -8.19
N PRO A 60 -10.35 -2.04 -6.96
CA PRO A 60 -9.30 -2.95 -6.54
C PRO A 60 -9.85 -4.38 -6.47
N ARG A 61 -8.98 -5.35 -6.66
CA ARG A 61 -9.29 -6.75 -6.42
C ARG A 61 -8.94 -7.10 -4.99
N THR A 62 -9.83 -7.80 -4.30
CA THR A 62 -9.55 -8.32 -2.95
C THR A 62 -8.68 -9.55 -3.05
N PHE A 63 -7.62 -9.59 -2.25
CA PHE A 63 -6.71 -10.72 -2.11
C PHE A 63 -6.39 -10.99 -0.64
N THR A 64 -6.03 -12.23 -0.35
CA THR A 64 -5.26 -12.60 0.83
C THR A 64 -3.77 -12.54 0.51
N PHE A 65 -2.91 -12.47 1.53
CA PHE A 65 -1.46 -12.43 1.31
C PHE A 65 -0.92 -13.68 0.59
N GLY A 66 -1.56 -14.84 0.83
CA GLY A 66 -1.16 -16.11 0.23
C GLY A 66 -1.52 -16.26 -1.26
N GLU A 67 -2.41 -15.43 -1.77
CA GLU A 67 -2.82 -15.46 -3.18
C GLU A 67 -1.92 -14.61 -4.08
N VAL A 68 -1.04 -13.79 -3.49
CA VAL A 68 -0.18 -12.89 -4.27
C VAL A 68 0.93 -13.68 -4.95
N ASP A 69 0.97 -13.59 -6.27
CA ASP A 69 2.03 -14.17 -7.10
C ASP A 69 2.40 -13.22 -8.26
N MET A 70 3.30 -13.67 -9.15
CA MET A 70 3.82 -12.87 -10.25
C MET A 70 2.72 -12.35 -11.21
N ARG A 71 1.62 -13.07 -11.36
CA ARG A 71 0.48 -12.66 -12.22
C ARG A 71 -0.27 -11.44 -11.67
N HIS A 72 -0.07 -11.13 -10.40
CA HIS A 72 -0.71 -10.02 -9.71
C HIS A 72 0.18 -8.77 -9.65
N THR A 73 1.40 -8.85 -10.17
CA THR A 73 2.32 -7.68 -10.24
C THR A 73 1.67 -6.56 -11.06
N ASP A 74 1.86 -5.32 -10.61
CA ASP A 74 1.28 -4.10 -11.16
C ASP A 74 -0.28 -4.07 -11.15
N THR A 75 -0.92 -4.95 -10.37
CA THR A 75 -2.36 -4.96 -10.16
C THR A 75 -2.74 -4.10 -8.96
N TYR A 76 -3.81 -3.30 -9.11
CA TYR A 76 -4.42 -2.57 -8.00
C TYR A 76 -5.29 -3.50 -7.17
N VAL A 77 -4.94 -3.63 -5.91
CA VAL A 77 -5.53 -4.59 -4.98
C VAL A 77 -5.88 -3.95 -3.65
N HIS A 78 -6.67 -4.65 -2.85
CA HIS A 78 -6.80 -4.32 -1.46
C HIS A 78 -6.77 -5.57 -0.57
N PHE A 79 -6.22 -5.41 0.61
CA PHE A 79 -6.21 -6.40 1.68
C PHE A 79 -7.16 -5.95 2.78
N GLU A 80 -8.09 -6.83 3.16
CA GLU A 80 -9.09 -6.60 4.21
C GLU A 80 -8.67 -7.23 5.52
N GLY A 81 -9.17 -6.68 6.63
CA GLY A 81 -8.97 -7.25 7.96
C GLY A 81 -7.51 -7.23 8.43
N VAL A 82 -6.72 -6.28 7.94
CA VAL A 82 -5.29 -6.14 8.26
C VAL A 82 -5.05 -5.05 9.30
N ARG A 83 -3.92 -5.15 10.00
CA ARG A 83 -3.43 -4.15 10.95
C ARG A 83 -1.95 -3.86 10.70
N PHE A 84 -1.51 -2.65 10.96
CA PHE A 84 -0.08 -2.33 10.98
C PHE A 84 0.58 -2.98 12.20
N VAL A 85 1.70 -3.67 11.97
CA VAL A 85 2.48 -4.33 13.03
C VAL A 85 3.32 -3.31 13.79
N GLN A 86 3.93 -2.36 13.05
CA GLN A 86 4.71 -1.29 13.64
C GLN A 86 3.89 -0.02 13.70
N GLN A 87 4.07 0.70 14.81
CA GLN A 87 3.60 2.06 15.00
C GLN A 87 4.61 3.05 14.38
N GLY A 88 4.22 4.27 14.20
CA GLY A 88 5.05 5.34 13.64
C GLY A 88 4.39 6.04 12.47
N ASN A 89 5.14 6.81 11.73
CA ASN A 89 4.65 7.51 10.55
C ASN A 89 4.70 6.60 9.32
N TRP A 90 4.03 7.00 8.24
CA TRP A 90 4.10 6.30 6.96
C TRP A 90 5.53 6.16 6.46
N CYS A 91 6.35 7.20 6.65
CA CYS A 91 7.76 7.18 6.31
C CYS A 91 8.59 7.60 7.51
N ASP A 92 9.72 6.92 7.71
CA ASP A 92 10.71 7.30 8.70
C ASP A 92 11.58 8.44 8.14
N PRO A 93 12.13 9.31 8.99
CA PRO A 93 13.09 10.30 8.56
C PRO A 93 14.41 9.61 8.17
N ASP A 94 15.00 10.07 7.11
CA ASP A 94 16.37 9.74 6.75
C ASP A 94 17.31 10.28 7.85
N PRO A 95 18.21 9.46 8.40
CA PRO A 95 19.03 9.85 9.55
C PRO A 95 20.03 10.97 9.24
N GLU A 96 20.42 11.15 7.98
CA GLU A 96 21.40 12.18 7.60
C GLU A 96 20.73 13.51 7.24
N THR A 97 19.58 13.43 6.56
CA THR A 97 18.92 14.63 6.02
C THR A 97 17.69 15.07 6.82
N GLY A 98 17.15 14.19 7.69
CA GLY A 98 15.89 14.39 8.41
C GLY A 98 14.64 14.40 7.51
N ARG A 99 14.79 14.21 6.19
CA ARG A 99 13.67 14.18 5.25
C ARG A 99 13.01 12.79 5.25
N PRO A 100 11.70 12.71 4.98
CA PRO A 100 11.05 11.40 4.86
C PRO A 100 11.73 10.52 3.81
N ALA A 101 12.12 9.31 4.21
CA ALA A 101 12.71 8.31 3.33
C ALA A 101 11.65 7.29 2.89
N THR A 102 11.87 6.61 1.75
CA THR A 102 11.04 5.48 1.36
C THR A 102 11.09 4.40 2.44
N THR A 103 9.95 4.07 3.02
CA THR A 103 9.86 3.21 4.19
C THR A 103 9.01 1.97 3.90
N GLU A 104 9.40 0.85 4.50
CA GLU A 104 8.65 -0.39 4.51
C GLU A 104 8.05 -0.63 5.89
N ARG A 105 6.73 -0.84 5.92
CA ARG A 105 5.97 -1.22 7.11
C ARG A 105 5.37 -2.61 6.90
N ARG A 106 5.20 -3.35 7.98
CA ARG A 106 4.51 -4.64 7.92
C ARG A 106 3.07 -4.47 8.33
N ILE A 107 2.20 -5.13 7.59
CA ILE A 107 0.80 -5.36 7.96
C ILE A 107 0.62 -6.84 8.24
N ALA A 108 -0.26 -7.19 9.16
CA ALA A 108 -0.59 -8.58 9.48
C ALA A 108 -2.09 -8.81 9.32
N ASP A 109 -2.48 -9.98 8.82
CA ASP A 109 -3.85 -10.45 8.80
C ASP A 109 -4.26 -11.10 10.13
N HIS A 110 -5.50 -11.57 10.21
CA HIS A 110 -6.04 -12.24 11.40
C HIS A 110 -5.34 -13.57 11.74
N THR A 111 -4.63 -14.18 10.78
CA THR A 111 -3.86 -15.42 10.99
C THR A 111 -2.44 -15.15 11.48
N GLY A 112 -2.01 -13.89 11.51
CA GLY A 112 -0.66 -13.47 11.86
C GLY A 112 0.33 -13.51 10.70
N ARG A 113 -0.12 -13.83 9.48
CA ARG A 113 0.72 -13.69 8.29
C ARG A 113 0.99 -12.21 8.03
N GLU A 114 2.20 -11.92 7.57
CA GLU A 114 2.62 -10.55 7.32
C GLU A 114 2.82 -10.28 5.83
N PHE A 115 2.59 -9.03 5.45
CA PHE A 115 2.89 -8.50 4.12
C PHE A 115 3.55 -7.12 4.25
N ILE A 116 4.34 -6.74 3.25
CA ILE A 116 5.10 -5.48 3.29
C ILE A 116 4.35 -4.40 2.53
N VAL A 117 4.13 -3.27 3.19
CA VAL A 117 3.64 -2.03 2.60
C VAL A 117 4.83 -1.10 2.39
N ARG A 118 5.04 -0.64 1.16
CA ARG A 118 6.11 0.28 0.79
C ARG A 118 5.54 1.65 0.42
N THR A 119 5.98 2.68 1.13
CA THR A 119 5.55 4.06 0.95
C THR A 119 6.73 4.92 0.52
N ALA A 120 6.55 5.72 -0.54
CA ALA A 120 7.59 6.62 -1.01
C ALA A 120 7.73 7.83 -0.08
N GLY A 121 8.97 8.20 0.27
CA GLY A 121 9.25 9.38 1.11
C GLY A 121 8.79 10.72 0.52
N THR A 122 8.48 10.74 -0.78
CA THR A 122 7.97 11.93 -1.49
C THR A 122 6.44 12.06 -1.44
N CYS A 123 5.73 11.15 -0.77
CA CYS A 123 4.27 11.26 -0.66
C CYS A 123 3.88 12.39 0.31
N THR A 124 2.70 12.97 0.09
CA THR A 124 2.22 14.13 0.86
C THR A 124 1.87 13.81 2.32
N TYR A 125 1.70 12.53 2.64
CA TYR A 125 1.33 12.02 3.96
C TYR A 125 2.47 11.28 4.67
N ALA A 126 3.71 11.43 4.19
CA ALA A 126 4.88 10.72 4.70
C ALA A 126 5.06 10.84 6.23
N THR A 127 4.79 12.01 6.78
CA THR A 127 4.95 12.32 8.22
C THR A 127 3.70 12.06 9.05
N GLU A 128 2.61 11.62 8.44
CA GLU A 128 1.40 11.25 9.18
C GLU A 128 1.57 9.86 9.83
N PRO A 129 0.92 9.61 10.98
CA PRO A 129 0.95 8.30 11.61
C PRO A 129 0.21 7.26 10.76
N VAL A 130 0.70 6.01 10.78
CA VAL A 130 -0.05 4.90 10.21
C VAL A 130 -1.34 4.64 11.00
N PRO A 131 -2.42 4.16 10.34
CA PRO A 131 -3.67 3.89 11.02
C PRO A 131 -3.53 2.86 12.13
N GLN A 132 -4.32 3.03 13.17
CA GLN A 132 -4.46 2.11 14.28
C GLN A 132 -5.66 1.18 14.08
N GLY A 133 -5.62 0.00 14.74
CA GLY A 133 -6.71 -0.96 14.67
C GLY A 133 -6.64 -1.85 13.43
N THR A 134 -7.80 -2.34 13.01
CA THR A 134 -7.95 -3.27 11.88
C THR A 134 -8.78 -2.63 10.79
N GLY A 135 -8.39 -2.82 9.55
CA GLY A 135 -9.10 -2.24 8.41
C GLY A 135 -8.61 -2.76 7.08
N SER A 136 -8.75 -1.96 6.04
CA SER A 136 -8.34 -2.28 4.67
C SER A 136 -7.22 -1.35 4.20
N VAL A 137 -6.26 -1.92 3.47
CA VAL A 137 -5.16 -1.18 2.85
C VAL A 137 -5.17 -1.43 1.35
N TYR A 138 -5.06 -0.37 0.57
CA TYR A 138 -5.13 -0.37 -0.89
C TYR A 138 -3.78 -0.02 -1.49
N GLY A 139 -3.43 -0.65 -2.61
CA GLY A 139 -2.18 -0.35 -3.29
C GLY A 139 -1.96 -1.20 -4.54
N ILE A 140 -0.77 -1.09 -5.09
CA ILE A 140 -0.34 -1.83 -6.27
C ILE A 140 0.67 -2.87 -5.82
N ILE A 141 0.45 -4.13 -6.20
CA ILE A 141 1.45 -5.19 -5.97
C ILE A 141 2.70 -4.86 -6.79
N ASP A 142 3.82 -4.77 -6.12
CA ASP A 142 5.14 -4.64 -6.73
C ASP A 142 6.00 -5.87 -6.41
N TYR A 143 6.97 -6.13 -7.28
CA TYR A 143 7.90 -7.24 -7.14
C TYR A 143 9.31 -6.78 -7.47
N PHE A 144 10.25 -7.18 -6.62
CA PHE A 144 11.67 -6.94 -6.85
C PHE A 144 12.51 -8.01 -6.15
N ASN A 145 13.35 -8.70 -6.91
CA ASN A 145 14.31 -9.70 -6.42
C ASN A 145 13.70 -10.73 -5.43
N GLY A 146 12.60 -11.37 -5.81
CA GLY A 146 11.95 -12.38 -4.97
C GLY A 146 11.00 -11.85 -3.92
N LYS A 147 10.84 -10.53 -3.80
CA LYS A 147 10.06 -9.89 -2.75
C LYS A 147 8.84 -9.18 -3.30
N TYR A 148 7.66 -9.54 -2.81
CA TYR A 148 6.42 -8.80 -3.08
C TYR A 148 6.21 -7.71 -2.04
N THR A 149 5.75 -6.54 -2.50
CA THR A 149 5.35 -5.43 -1.63
C THR A 149 4.04 -4.82 -2.13
N LEU A 150 3.26 -4.25 -1.23
CA LEU A 150 2.13 -3.38 -1.58
C LEU A 150 2.63 -1.95 -1.62
N ARG A 151 2.73 -1.37 -2.81
CA ARG A 151 3.11 0.03 -2.98
C ARG A 151 1.87 0.90 -2.82
N ILE A 152 1.88 1.74 -1.78
CA ILE A 152 0.83 2.73 -1.57
C ILE A 152 1.07 3.89 -2.54
N ALA A 153 0.11 4.11 -3.45
CA ALA A 153 0.14 5.22 -4.39
C ALA A 153 -0.60 6.45 -3.85
N ASN A 154 -1.70 6.19 -3.13
CA ASN A 154 -2.51 7.20 -2.46
C ASN A 154 -2.70 6.76 -1.01
N ARG A 155 -3.15 7.68 -0.14
CA ARG A 155 -3.55 7.33 1.23
C ARG A 155 -4.93 6.65 1.23
N GLU A 156 -5.08 5.58 0.46
CA GLU A 156 -6.30 4.79 0.44
C GLU A 156 -6.23 3.69 1.49
N VAL A 157 -6.77 4.01 2.66
CA VAL A 157 -6.93 3.08 3.78
C VAL A 157 -8.32 3.27 4.35
N ASP A 158 -8.93 2.18 4.77
CA ASP A 158 -10.21 2.17 5.47
C ASP A 158 -10.02 1.39 6.77
N PHE A 159 -9.66 2.12 7.82
CA PHE A 159 -9.53 1.59 9.16
C PHE A 159 -10.69 2.12 9.99
N ALA A 160 -11.56 1.23 10.44
CA ALA A 160 -12.57 1.58 11.41
C ALA A 160 -11.88 2.20 12.62
N THR A 161 -12.28 3.42 12.98
CA THR A 161 -11.90 4.01 14.27
C THR A 161 -12.33 3.01 15.33
N VAL A 162 -11.38 2.37 16.01
CA VAL A 162 -11.71 1.52 17.16
C VAL A 162 -12.27 2.49 18.19
N ALA A 163 -13.60 2.52 18.33
CA ALA A 163 -14.23 3.17 19.46
C ALA A 163 -13.54 2.58 20.70
N ALA A 164 -12.95 3.45 21.53
CA ALA A 164 -12.29 3.03 22.73
C ALA A 164 -13.20 2.07 23.46
N ARG A 165 -12.77 0.81 23.63
CA ARG A 165 -13.53 -0.20 24.35
C ARG A 165 -13.84 0.41 25.71
N PRO A 166 -15.11 0.55 26.10
CA PRO A 166 -15.42 1.09 27.42
C PRO A 166 -14.65 0.25 28.43
N THR A 167 -13.81 0.90 29.21
CA THR A 167 -13.10 0.28 30.33
C THR A 167 -14.19 -0.40 31.17
N ALA A 168 -14.11 -1.72 31.34
CA ALA A 168 -15.05 -2.44 32.18
C ALA A 168 -15.15 -1.71 33.51
N CYS A 169 -16.37 -1.36 33.89
CA CYS A 169 -16.64 -0.83 35.21
C CYS A 169 -15.99 -1.74 36.25
N PRO A 170 -15.25 -1.20 37.23
CA PRO A 170 -14.82 -2.02 38.35
C PRO A 170 -16.08 -2.58 39.02
N SER A 171 -16.15 -3.88 39.13
CA SER A 171 -17.19 -4.57 39.87
C SER A 171 -17.16 -4.10 41.34
N SER A 172 -17.96 -3.10 41.61
CA SER A 172 -18.14 -2.62 42.97
C SER A 172 -19.01 -3.61 43.76
N GLY A 173 -18.46 -4.12 44.81
CA GLY A 173 -19.14 -4.38 46.04
C GLY A 173 -20.01 -5.62 46.10
N GLY A 174 -19.50 -6.56 46.86
CA GLY A 174 -20.28 -7.71 47.36
C GLY A 174 -21.56 -7.26 48.05
N TYR A 175 -22.63 -7.86 47.62
CA TYR A 175 -23.92 -7.83 48.29
C TYR A 175 -23.85 -8.85 49.44
N SER A 176 -23.70 -8.35 50.67
CA SER A 176 -23.88 -9.17 51.90
C SER A 176 -25.36 -9.41 52.13
N ALA A 177 -25.81 -10.62 52.01
CA ALA A 177 -27.17 -11.00 52.38
C ALA A 177 -27.38 -10.86 53.89
N PRO A 178 -28.55 -10.35 54.34
CA PRO A 178 -28.86 -10.27 55.75
C PRO A 178 -29.13 -11.67 56.34
N LYS A 179 -28.55 -11.96 57.52
CA LYS A 179 -28.76 -13.18 58.29
C LYS A 179 -30.23 -13.23 58.79
N PRO A 180 -30.86 -14.39 58.78
CA PRO A 180 -32.17 -14.56 59.37
C PRO A 180 -32.06 -14.53 60.92
N THR A 181 -32.87 -13.68 61.55
CA THR A 181 -33.10 -13.67 63.00
C THR A 181 -34.08 -14.77 63.36
N ARG A 182 -33.74 -15.51 64.43
CA ARG A 182 -34.62 -16.45 65.07
C ARG A 182 -35.73 -15.71 65.84
#